data_72bed3a088afd68e7e4ff8c7cccb6d15
#
_entry.id   72bed3a088afd68e7e4ff8c7cccb6d15
#
_cell.length_a   1.000
_cell.length_b   1.000
_cell.length_c   1.000
_cell.angle_alpha   90.00
_cell.angle_beta   90.00
_cell.angle_gamma   90.00
#
_symmetry.space_group_name_H-M   'P 1'
#
loop_
_entity.id
_entity.type
_entity.pdbx_description
1 polymer ?
#
loop_
_entity_poly.entity_id
_entity_poly.type
_entity_poly.pdbx_seq_one_letter_code
_entity_poly.pdbx_strand_id
1 'polypeptide(L)'
;MGESDMPTRKILLDEEDLPKQWYNIIPDLPKPLPPFIDAETREPGAGIVPRIFPGAILGQEMSKERWIDIPEEVRDIYKMWRPTPLFRAIGLEKALKTPAKIYYKYEGTSPAGSHKPNTAVPQAYYNMKEGTERLTTETGAGQWGSALAFAAAMFGLKATVYMVRASYDQKPYRKMLMNAFGAQCYASPSEQTASGRKILAEDPDNKGSLGIAISEAVEDALVNEKEANYTIGSVFNHVLLHQTVEGLEAKQQMEIAGDYPDVIYGCIGGGSSFSGLFWPFYYDKVSGRAPKNTKFVATEATACPKVTRGQYVYDHGDTARITPLVPMHTLGHDFIPAPIHAGGLRYHGIAPTISLLAAEKQVETEAFNQIEVFDAAKIFIQSEGIIPAPEPAHAIKATIDEALRCKKTGEEKTILFVLCGHGFFDMAAYDEYFSGRLQPYEYPTEKVAESMKKLASLYPWLADVNKKYISCEPL
;
A
#
# COMPACT_ATOMS: atom_id res chain seq x y z
N MET A 1 6.71 -17.87 41.76
CA MET A 1 6.90 -17.34 40.39
C MET A 1 6.79 -15.84 40.53
N GLY A 2 7.93 -15.15 40.46
CA GLY A 2 7.98 -13.70 40.64
C GLY A 2 7.36 -12.96 39.44
N GLU A 3 6.85 -11.76 39.69
CA GLU A 3 6.23 -10.87 38.66
C GLU A 3 7.14 -10.50 37.49
N SER A 4 8.39 -10.98 37.40
CA SER A 4 9.39 -10.60 36.42
C SER A 4 9.45 -11.48 35.16
N ASP A 5 8.65 -12.53 35.01
CA ASP A 5 8.80 -13.51 33.90
C ASP A 5 7.73 -13.44 32.80
N MET A 6 6.78 -12.50 32.87
CA MET A 6 5.83 -12.34 31.75
C MET A 6 6.41 -11.46 30.66
N PRO A 7 6.42 -11.93 29.39
CA PRO A 7 6.93 -11.13 28.28
C PRO A 7 6.11 -9.85 28.10
N THR A 8 6.80 -8.74 27.81
CA THR A 8 6.15 -7.46 27.49
C THR A 8 5.26 -7.60 26.27
N ARG A 9 3.97 -7.29 26.43
CA ARG A 9 2.99 -7.40 25.34
C ARG A 9 3.02 -6.19 24.41
N LYS A 10 3.15 -4.98 24.94
CA LYS A 10 3.08 -3.72 24.19
C LYS A 10 4.36 -2.92 24.40
N ILE A 11 5.04 -2.59 23.31
CA ILE A 11 6.29 -1.85 23.28
C ILE A 11 6.00 -0.48 22.67
N LEU A 12 6.22 0.55 23.48
CA LEU A 12 6.01 1.95 23.11
C LEU A 12 7.35 2.66 22.99
N LEU A 13 7.37 3.70 22.21
CA LEU A 13 8.42 4.72 22.13
C LEU A 13 7.82 6.04 22.62
N ASP A 14 8.67 6.96 23.09
CA ASP A 14 8.27 8.31 23.42
C ASP A 14 8.26 9.21 22.16
N GLU A 15 7.65 10.39 22.24
CA GLU A 15 7.60 11.34 21.12
C GLU A 15 9.01 11.77 20.63
N GLU A 16 9.97 11.79 21.54
CA GLU A 16 11.37 12.14 21.24
C GLU A 16 12.07 11.10 20.37
N ASP A 17 11.60 9.85 20.38
CA ASP A 17 12.10 8.72 19.60
C ASP A 17 11.53 8.69 18.17
N LEU A 18 10.58 9.59 17.85
CA LEU A 18 10.02 9.70 16.51
C LEU A 18 11.14 9.94 15.48
N PRO A 19 11.24 9.13 14.41
CA PRO A 19 12.26 9.29 13.38
C PRO A 19 12.30 10.72 12.82
N LYS A 20 13.52 11.23 12.66
CA LYS A 20 13.77 12.57 12.09
C LYS A 20 14.02 12.53 10.60
N GLN A 21 14.24 11.36 10.04
CA GLN A 21 14.54 11.12 8.63
C GLN A 21 13.75 9.89 8.13
N TRP A 22 13.35 9.92 6.87
CA TRP A 22 12.88 8.75 6.15
C TRP A 22 14.06 8.01 5.51
N TYR A 23 13.92 6.71 5.35
CA TYR A 23 14.88 5.89 4.61
C TYR A 23 14.44 5.70 3.15
N ASN A 24 15.29 6.13 2.23
CA ASN A 24 15.10 5.93 0.78
C ASN A 24 15.89 4.69 0.33
N ILE A 25 15.19 3.72 -0.23
CA ILE A 25 15.78 2.45 -0.71
C ILE A 25 16.59 2.60 -2.00
N ILE A 26 16.36 3.65 -2.80
CA ILE A 26 16.91 3.78 -4.16
C ILE A 26 18.42 3.54 -4.24
N PRO A 27 19.27 4.11 -3.37
CA PRO A 27 20.70 3.85 -3.43
C PRO A 27 21.12 2.43 -3.02
N ASP A 28 20.23 1.66 -2.42
CA ASP A 28 20.49 0.31 -1.90
C ASP A 28 19.81 -0.79 -2.71
N LEU A 29 19.15 -0.44 -3.83
CA LEU A 29 18.56 -1.42 -4.75
C LEU A 29 19.66 -2.28 -5.42
N PRO A 30 19.37 -3.59 -5.69
CA PRO A 30 20.35 -4.50 -6.30
C PRO A 30 20.71 -4.10 -7.74
N LYS A 31 19.84 -3.34 -8.41
CA LYS A 31 20.00 -2.77 -9.75
C LYS A 31 19.35 -1.39 -9.81
N PRO A 32 19.77 -0.52 -10.77
CA PRO A 32 19.08 0.74 -11.02
C PRO A 32 17.60 0.50 -11.35
N LEU A 33 16.72 1.33 -10.81
CA LEU A 33 15.30 1.29 -11.14
C LEU A 33 15.10 1.65 -12.61
N PRO A 34 14.35 0.84 -13.40
CA PRO A 34 14.04 1.19 -14.77
C PRO A 34 13.27 2.52 -14.84
N PRO A 35 13.55 3.40 -15.82
CA PRO A 35 12.90 4.71 -15.91
C PRO A 35 11.42 4.57 -16.30
N PHE A 36 10.61 5.58 -16.04
CA PHE A 36 9.30 5.72 -16.66
C PHE A 36 9.48 6.02 -18.17
N ILE A 37 8.55 5.56 -18.99
CA ILE A 37 8.57 5.77 -20.43
C ILE A 37 7.35 6.61 -20.83
N ASP A 38 7.60 7.67 -21.54
CA ASP A 38 6.56 8.45 -22.17
C ASP A 38 6.01 7.69 -23.40
N ALA A 39 4.70 7.45 -23.42
CA ALA A 39 4.09 6.60 -24.45
C ALA A 39 4.06 7.25 -25.85
N GLU A 40 4.13 8.58 -25.92
CA GLU A 40 4.13 9.33 -27.19
C GLU A 40 5.55 9.37 -27.80
N THR A 41 6.53 9.77 -27.01
CA THR A 41 7.92 9.88 -27.45
C THR A 41 8.66 8.55 -27.47
N ARG A 42 8.22 7.56 -26.71
CA ARG A 42 8.82 6.23 -26.50
C ARG A 42 10.20 6.27 -25.80
N GLU A 43 10.54 7.39 -25.21
CA GLU A 43 11.80 7.63 -24.52
C GLU A 43 11.59 7.73 -23.01
N PRO A 44 12.65 7.58 -22.21
CA PRO A 44 12.60 7.84 -20.77
C PRO A 44 12.03 9.24 -20.50
N GLY A 45 10.93 9.29 -19.75
CA GLY A 45 10.24 10.53 -19.44
C GLY A 45 9.07 10.32 -18.47
N ALA A 46 8.81 11.33 -17.67
CA ALA A 46 7.74 11.31 -16.66
C ALA A 46 6.37 11.80 -17.20
N GLY A 47 6.26 12.13 -18.50
CA GLY A 47 5.02 12.59 -19.13
C GLY A 47 4.39 13.76 -18.35
N ILE A 48 3.15 13.58 -17.91
CA ILE A 48 2.38 14.61 -17.19
C ILE A 48 2.75 14.77 -15.70
N VAL A 49 3.53 13.84 -15.14
CA VAL A 49 3.82 13.79 -13.68
C VAL A 49 4.36 15.13 -13.14
N PRO A 50 5.29 15.84 -13.82
CA PRO A 50 5.78 17.13 -13.33
C PRO A 50 4.72 18.26 -13.30
N ARG A 51 3.59 18.08 -13.95
CA ARG A 51 2.51 19.09 -13.99
C ARG A 51 1.49 18.93 -12.85
N ILE A 52 1.47 17.76 -12.21
CA ILE A 52 0.44 17.40 -11.23
C ILE A 52 0.97 17.13 -9.82
N PHE A 53 2.30 17.17 -9.64
CA PHE A 53 2.94 17.04 -8.33
C PHE A 53 3.80 18.26 -8.01
N PRO A 54 3.91 18.68 -6.74
CA PRO A 54 4.79 19.76 -6.33
C PRO A 54 6.26 19.37 -6.51
N GLY A 55 7.14 20.37 -6.77
CA GLY A 55 8.55 20.15 -7.03
C GLY A 55 9.30 19.41 -5.94
N ALA A 56 8.97 19.67 -4.67
CA ALA A 56 9.55 18.97 -3.53
C ALA A 56 9.24 17.45 -3.54
N ILE A 57 8.03 17.06 -3.89
CA ILE A 57 7.64 15.64 -4.04
C ILE A 57 8.36 14.99 -5.21
N LEU A 58 8.48 15.69 -6.34
CA LEU A 58 9.26 15.21 -7.50
C LEU A 58 10.75 15.04 -7.13
N GLY A 59 11.28 15.97 -6.35
CA GLY A 59 12.64 15.86 -5.82
C GLY A 59 12.84 14.60 -4.97
N GLN A 60 11.89 14.25 -4.14
CA GLN A 60 11.93 13.03 -3.32
C GLN A 60 11.76 11.77 -4.18
N GLU A 61 10.85 11.79 -5.16
CA GLU A 61 10.64 10.67 -6.10
C GLU A 61 11.92 10.28 -6.82
N MET A 62 12.72 11.28 -7.23
CA MET A 62 13.96 11.13 -8.00
C MET A 62 15.22 11.08 -7.14
N SER A 63 15.10 11.23 -5.82
CA SER A 63 16.24 11.36 -4.91
C SER A 63 17.10 10.10 -4.87
N LYS A 64 18.42 10.30 -4.84
CA LYS A 64 19.44 9.28 -4.57
C LYS A 64 20.01 9.39 -3.15
N GLU A 65 19.54 10.37 -2.37
CA GLU A 65 19.91 10.51 -0.97
C GLU A 65 19.25 9.38 -0.17
N ARG A 66 20.06 8.67 0.65
CA ARG A 66 19.58 7.54 1.46
C ARG A 66 18.68 7.98 2.60
N TRP A 67 18.98 9.13 3.19
CA TRP A 67 18.21 9.69 4.32
C TRP A 67 17.66 11.05 3.94
N ILE A 68 16.37 11.23 4.08
CA ILE A 68 15.68 12.46 3.73
C ILE A 68 14.99 12.98 5.00
N ASP A 69 15.27 14.23 5.35
CA ASP A 69 14.77 14.86 6.58
C ASP A 69 13.23 14.95 6.57
N ILE A 70 12.62 14.63 7.71
CA ILE A 70 11.20 14.84 7.97
C ILE A 70 11.02 16.27 8.48
N PRO A 71 10.30 17.16 7.77
CA PRO A 71 10.04 18.52 8.24
C PRO A 71 9.44 18.53 9.64
N GLU A 72 9.77 19.55 10.43
CA GLU A 72 9.29 19.66 11.80
C GLU A 72 7.75 19.75 11.85
N GLU A 73 7.14 20.50 10.94
CA GLU A 73 5.69 20.63 10.84
C GLU A 73 5.01 19.28 10.52
N VAL A 74 5.65 18.43 9.72
CA VAL A 74 5.17 17.07 9.46
C VAL A 74 5.29 16.20 10.71
N ARG A 75 6.40 16.28 11.44
CA ARG A 75 6.60 15.55 12.71
C ARG A 75 5.61 16.00 13.78
N ASP A 76 5.26 17.28 13.84
CA ASP A 76 4.27 17.79 14.81
C ASP A 76 2.88 17.20 14.55
N ILE A 77 2.47 17.07 13.28
CA ILE A 77 1.23 16.36 12.95
C ILE A 77 1.35 14.85 13.26
N TYR A 78 2.50 14.24 12.98
CA TYR A 78 2.73 12.81 13.32
C TYR A 78 2.56 12.53 14.81
N LYS A 79 2.98 13.40 15.72
CA LYS A 79 2.83 13.25 17.17
C LYS A 79 1.38 13.07 17.63
N MET A 80 0.38 13.42 16.81
CA MET A 80 -1.03 13.15 17.14
C MET A 80 -1.34 11.65 17.29
N TRP A 81 -0.54 10.75 16.69
CA TRP A 81 -0.76 9.29 16.80
C TRP A 81 0.52 8.46 16.81
N ARG A 82 1.67 9.06 16.51
CA ARG A 82 2.98 8.38 16.48
C ARG A 82 3.82 8.79 17.69
N PRO A 83 4.77 7.93 18.11
CA PRO A 83 5.07 6.58 17.59
C PRO A 83 3.93 5.59 17.78
N THR A 84 3.67 4.72 16.77
CA THR A 84 2.64 3.68 16.88
C THR A 84 3.15 2.48 17.67
N PRO A 85 2.28 1.73 18.38
CA PRO A 85 2.72 0.60 19.20
C PRO A 85 3.20 -0.58 18.36
N LEU A 86 4.20 -1.30 18.89
CA LEU A 86 4.53 -2.67 18.52
C LEU A 86 3.95 -3.61 19.59
N PHE A 87 3.23 -4.63 19.14
CA PHE A 87 2.69 -5.64 20.05
C PHE A 87 3.34 -7.00 19.81
N ARG A 88 3.56 -7.74 20.91
CA ARG A 88 3.79 -9.18 20.84
C ARG A 88 2.44 -9.90 20.95
N ALA A 89 2.13 -10.71 19.97
CA ALA A 89 0.85 -11.42 19.85
C ALA A 89 0.80 -12.67 20.76
N ILE A 90 0.96 -12.50 22.06
CA ILE A 90 1.03 -13.58 23.05
C ILE A 90 -0.24 -14.44 23.04
N GLY A 91 -1.40 -13.82 22.83
CA GLY A 91 -2.68 -14.54 22.71
C GLY A 91 -2.70 -15.47 21.52
N LEU A 92 -2.23 -14.97 20.35
CA LEU A 92 -2.14 -15.74 19.12
C LEU A 92 -1.10 -16.87 19.24
N GLU A 93 0.09 -16.60 19.80
CA GLU A 93 1.11 -17.62 20.05
C GLU A 93 0.53 -18.79 20.88
N LYS A 94 -0.21 -18.48 21.95
CA LYS A 94 -0.89 -19.46 22.80
C LYS A 94 -2.00 -20.22 22.06
N ALA A 95 -2.84 -19.52 21.31
CA ALA A 95 -3.94 -20.13 20.55
C ALA A 95 -3.42 -21.14 19.52
N LEU A 96 -2.31 -20.81 18.84
CA LEU A 96 -1.67 -21.67 17.84
C LEU A 96 -0.80 -22.78 18.48
N LYS A 97 -0.41 -22.63 19.75
CA LYS A 97 0.54 -23.51 20.45
C LYS A 97 1.86 -23.64 19.67
N THR A 98 2.39 -22.51 19.22
CA THR A 98 3.62 -22.41 18.43
C THR A 98 4.81 -22.00 19.31
N PRO A 99 6.04 -22.42 18.98
CA PRO A 99 7.27 -21.88 19.58
C PRO A 99 7.67 -20.54 18.98
N ALA A 100 7.04 -20.11 17.87
CA ALA A 100 7.36 -18.83 17.24
C ALA A 100 6.95 -17.65 18.12
N LYS A 101 7.77 -16.58 18.09
CA LYS A 101 7.43 -15.27 18.63
C LYS A 101 6.77 -14.44 17.51
N ILE A 102 5.61 -13.85 17.77
CA ILE A 102 4.84 -13.10 16.77
C ILE A 102 4.71 -11.65 17.21
N TYR A 103 5.15 -10.72 16.35
CA TYR A 103 5.03 -9.28 16.57
C TYR A 103 4.23 -8.63 15.47
N TYR A 104 3.48 -7.56 15.82
CA TYR A 104 2.81 -6.73 14.83
C TYR A 104 2.95 -5.23 15.12
N LYS A 105 3.32 -4.46 14.06
CA LYS A 105 3.32 -3.00 14.07
C LYS A 105 1.91 -2.52 13.78
N TYR A 106 1.27 -1.82 14.73
CA TYR A 106 -0.14 -1.45 14.63
C TYR A 106 -0.33 -0.02 14.16
N GLU A 107 -0.66 0.15 12.90
CA GLU A 107 -0.89 1.45 12.25
C GLU A 107 -2.38 1.91 12.28
N GLY A 108 -3.27 1.12 12.86
CA GLY A 108 -4.69 1.45 12.98
C GLY A 108 -5.02 2.56 14.00
N THR A 109 -4.03 3.08 14.73
CA THR A 109 -4.20 4.14 15.73
C THR A 109 -4.28 5.55 15.15
N SER A 110 -4.00 5.72 13.86
CA SER A 110 -4.03 7.02 13.21
C SER A 110 -5.46 7.58 13.09
N PRO A 111 -5.64 8.91 12.89
CA PRO A 111 -6.95 9.54 12.70
C PRO A 111 -7.77 8.96 11.53
N ALA A 112 -7.12 8.36 10.54
CA ALA A 112 -7.80 7.67 9.42
C ALA A 112 -7.91 6.14 9.63
N GLY A 113 -7.40 5.62 10.74
CA GLY A 113 -7.45 4.20 11.09
C GLY A 113 -6.54 3.30 10.26
N SER A 114 -5.47 3.83 9.64
CA SER A 114 -4.53 3.08 8.81
C SER A 114 -3.15 3.76 8.72
N HIS A 115 -2.16 3.10 8.08
CA HIS A 115 -0.82 3.63 7.80
C HIS A 115 -0.80 4.85 6.86
N LYS A 116 -1.88 5.11 6.12
CA LYS A 116 -1.87 6.08 5.01
C LYS A 116 -1.60 7.53 5.40
N PRO A 117 -1.95 8.04 6.59
CA PRO A 117 -1.55 9.37 7.02
C PRO A 117 -0.04 9.63 7.02
N ASN A 118 0.79 8.57 7.11
CA ASN A 118 2.25 8.69 7.05
C ASN A 118 2.74 9.33 5.75
N THR A 119 2.03 9.17 4.65
CA THR A 119 2.34 9.82 3.38
C THR A 119 1.38 10.97 3.04
N ALA A 120 0.14 10.92 3.50
CA ALA A 120 -0.82 11.98 3.24
C ALA A 120 -0.38 13.32 3.87
N VAL A 121 0.16 13.29 5.08
CA VAL A 121 0.63 14.48 5.79
C VAL A 121 1.78 15.16 5.05
N PRO A 122 2.91 14.50 4.70
CA PRO A 122 3.96 15.16 3.93
C PRO A 122 3.51 15.60 2.54
N GLN A 123 2.66 14.83 1.82
CA GLN A 123 2.14 15.29 0.54
C GLN A 123 1.31 16.58 0.68
N ALA A 124 0.42 16.67 1.67
CA ALA A 124 -0.33 17.89 1.94
C ALA A 124 0.59 19.05 2.35
N TYR A 125 1.58 18.81 3.21
CA TYR A 125 2.57 19.80 3.62
C TYR A 125 3.32 20.44 2.44
N TYR A 126 3.90 19.61 1.55
CA TYR A 126 4.66 20.13 0.42
C TYR A 126 3.77 20.85 -0.59
N ASN A 127 2.56 20.39 -0.80
CA ASN A 127 1.58 21.11 -1.61
C ASN A 127 1.22 22.48 -1.03
N MET A 128 0.95 22.55 0.28
CA MET A 128 0.68 23.82 0.97
C MET A 128 1.88 24.79 0.87
N LYS A 129 3.11 24.28 1.04
CA LYS A 129 4.33 25.11 0.93
C LYS A 129 4.55 25.70 -0.47
N GLU A 130 4.10 25.02 -1.52
CA GLU A 130 4.19 25.49 -2.91
C GLU A 130 2.94 26.27 -3.38
N GLY A 131 1.97 26.51 -2.46
CA GLY A 131 0.82 27.38 -2.73
C GLY A 131 -0.35 26.68 -3.41
N THR A 132 -0.38 25.35 -3.45
CA THR A 132 -1.54 24.58 -3.92
C THR A 132 -2.74 24.85 -3.02
N GLU A 133 -3.92 25.07 -3.59
CA GLU A 133 -5.15 25.32 -2.84
C GLU A 133 -5.97 24.07 -2.59
N ARG A 134 -5.90 23.10 -3.53
CA ARG A 134 -6.73 21.90 -3.53
C ARG A 134 -5.95 20.65 -3.94
N LEU A 135 -6.21 19.57 -3.24
CA LEU A 135 -5.67 18.25 -3.55
C LEU A 135 -6.73 17.39 -4.25
N THR A 136 -6.36 16.68 -5.30
CA THR A 136 -7.20 15.67 -5.94
C THR A 136 -6.60 14.29 -5.71
N THR A 137 -7.46 13.27 -5.60
CA THR A 137 -6.99 11.89 -5.46
C THR A 137 -8.08 10.87 -5.79
N GLU A 138 -7.66 9.67 -6.07
CA GLU A 138 -8.50 8.48 -6.08
C GLU A 138 -8.54 7.80 -4.71
N THR A 139 -9.51 6.90 -4.53
CA THR A 139 -9.48 5.95 -3.42
C THR A 139 -10.27 4.67 -3.74
N GLY A 140 -9.68 3.50 -3.46
CA GLY A 140 -10.35 2.21 -3.63
C GLY A 140 -11.37 1.94 -2.52
N ALA A 141 -10.89 1.55 -1.33
CA ALA A 141 -11.73 1.23 -0.17
C ALA A 141 -12.10 2.44 0.71
N GLY A 142 -11.59 3.64 0.39
CA GLY A 142 -11.78 4.87 1.16
C GLY A 142 -10.68 5.17 2.18
N GLN A 143 -9.75 4.26 2.42
CA GLN A 143 -8.67 4.45 3.40
C GLN A 143 -7.74 5.59 3.01
N TRP A 144 -7.33 5.65 1.74
CA TRP A 144 -6.48 6.72 1.24
C TRP A 144 -7.21 8.07 1.23
N GLY A 145 -8.44 8.12 0.70
CA GLY A 145 -9.24 9.35 0.71
C GLY A 145 -9.46 9.90 2.11
N SER A 146 -9.70 9.03 3.11
CA SER A 146 -9.82 9.45 4.52
C SER A 146 -8.52 10.03 5.07
N ALA A 147 -7.38 9.44 4.73
CA ALA A 147 -6.07 9.94 5.16
C ALA A 147 -5.73 11.29 4.53
N LEU A 148 -6.01 11.46 3.24
CA LEU A 148 -5.80 12.73 2.55
C LEU A 148 -6.73 13.82 3.06
N ALA A 149 -8.02 13.49 3.29
CA ALA A 149 -8.98 14.45 3.85
C ALA A 149 -8.52 14.97 5.23
N PHE A 150 -8.02 14.07 6.10
CA PHE A 150 -7.40 14.44 7.36
C PHE A 150 -6.20 15.38 7.14
N ALA A 151 -5.25 15.00 6.31
CA ALA A 151 -4.03 15.77 6.08
C ALA A 151 -4.34 17.15 5.46
N ALA A 152 -5.26 17.23 4.51
CA ALA A 152 -5.70 18.47 3.90
C ALA A 152 -6.31 19.42 4.95
N ALA A 153 -7.14 18.89 5.86
CA ALA A 153 -7.72 19.67 6.96
C ALA A 153 -6.63 20.24 7.89
N MET A 154 -5.57 19.47 8.19
CA MET A 154 -4.47 19.92 9.07
C MET A 154 -3.68 21.09 8.46
N PHE A 155 -3.58 21.18 7.14
CA PHE A 155 -2.85 22.24 6.44
C PHE A 155 -3.76 23.28 5.77
N GLY A 156 -5.08 23.25 6.02
CA GLY A 156 -6.03 24.24 5.49
C GLY A 156 -6.28 24.12 3.97
N LEU A 157 -6.04 22.96 3.39
CA LEU A 157 -6.24 22.67 1.97
C LEU A 157 -7.64 22.10 1.73
N LYS A 158 -8.19 22.33 0.54
CA LYS A 158 -9.36 21.62 0.04
C LYS A 158 -8.94 20.24 -0.48
N ALA A 159 -9.86 19.27 -0.47
CA ALA A 159 -9.61 17.94 -1.05
C ALA A 159 -10.82 17.44 -1.85
N THR A 160 -10.55 16.87 -3.04
CA THR A 160 -11.53 16.20 -3.89
C THR A 160 -11.10 14.73 -4.06
N VAL A 161 -12.00 13.81 -3.73
CA VAL A 161 -11.72 12.37 -3.71
C VAL A 161 -12.65 11.65 -4.67
N TYR A 162 -12.09 10.90 -5.62
CA TYR A 162 -12.79 10.00 -6.53
C TYR A 162 -12.75 8.58 -5.95
N MET A 163 -13.86 8.12 -5.39
CA MET A 163 -13.95 6.82 -4.72
C MET A 163 -14.58 5.78 -5.65
N VAL A 164 -13.93 4.62 -5.81
CA VAL A 164 -14.47 3.49 -6.58
C VAL A 164 -15.93 3.22 -6.18
N ARG A 165 -16.87 3.29 -7.13
CA ARG A 165 -18.32 3.24 -6.93
C ARG A 165 -18.78 2.05 -6.08
N ALA A 166 -18.27 0.85 -6.35
CA ALA A 166 -18.59 -0.32 -5.55
C ALA A 166 -18.27 -0.12 -4.06
N SER A 167 -17.15 0.52 -3.73
CA SER A 167 -16.77 0.81 -2.34
C SER A 167 -17.53 2.01 -1.77
N TYR A 168 -17.84 3.01 -2.59
CA TYR A 168 -18.65 4.17 -2.19
C TYR A 168 -20.03 3.73 -1.69
N ASP A 169 -20.64 2.75 -2.37
CA ASP A 169 -21.95 2.19 -2.00
C ASP A 169 -21.85 1.29 -0.76
N GLN A 170 -20.81 0.45 -0.67
CA GLN A 170 -20.63 -0.54 0.39
C GLN A 170 -20.09 0.04 1.71
N LYS A 171 -19.38 1.18 1.68
CA LYS A 171 -18.63 1.74 2.83
C LYS A 171 -19.04 3.19 3.12
N PRO A 172 -20.30 3.47 3.49
CA PRO A 172 -20.80 4.85 3.68
C PRO A 172 -20.04 5.63 4.78
N TYR A 173 -19.53 4.94 5.80
CA TYR A 173 -18.79 5.57 6.90
C TYR A 173 -17.44 6.16 6.46
N ARG A 174 -16.81 5.63 5.42
CA ARG A 174 -15.59 6.22 4.84
C ARG A 174 -15.88 7.58 4.21
N LYS A 175 -16.97 7.70 3.45
CA LYS A 175 -17.45 8.98 2.91
C LYS A 175 -17.78 9.97 4.02
N MET A 176 -18.48 9.53 5.06
CA MET A 176 -18.82 10.38 6.20
C MET A 176 -17.56 10.92 6.88
N LEU A 177 -16.54 10.08 7.07
CA LEU A 177 -15.25 10.51 7.64
C LEU A 177 -14.56 11.55 6.76
N MET A 178 -14.51 11.34 5.43
CA MET A 178 -13.95 12.32 4.50
C MET A 178 -14.71 13.66 4.55
N ASN A 179 -16.03 13.63 4.59
CA ASN A 179 -16.86 14.83 4.71
C ASN A 179 -16.64 15.53 6.07
N ALA A 180 -16.45 14.78 7.16
CA ALA A 180 -16.16 15.34 8.49
C ALA A 180 -14.82 16.11 8.52
N PHE A 181 -13.84 15.67 7.72
CA PHE A 181 -12.59 16.42 7.48
C PHE A 181 -12.71 17.51 6.40
N GLY A 182 -13.90 17.76 5.85
CA GLY A 182 -14.13 18.83 4.87
C GLY A 182 -13.85 18.48 3.41
N ALA A 183 -13.52 17.23 3.08
CA ALA A 183 -13.29 16.81 1.71
C ALA A 183 -14.59 16.55 0.95
N GLN A 184 -14.56 16.77 -0.38
CA GLN A 184 -15.61 16.35 -1.31
C GLN A 184 -15.30 14.95 -1.82
N CYS A 185 -16.28 14.04 -1.81
CA CYS A 185 -16.12 12.66 -2.26
C CYS A 185 -17.16 12.30 -3.30
N TYR A 186 -16.70 11.91 -4.50
CA TYR A 186 -17.52 11.49 -5.64
C TYR A 186 -17.37 9.99 -5.90
N ALA A 187 -18.48 9.33 -6.29
CA ALA A 187 -18.43 7.95 -6.77
C ALA A 187 -17.84 7.92 -8.19
N SER A 188 -16.77 7.15 -8.38
CA SER A 188 -16.07 7.00 -9.67
C SER A 188 -16.49 5.68 -10.36
N PRO A 189 -16.87 5.73 -11.66
CA PRO A 189 -16.90 6.87 -12.57
C PRO A 189 -17.96 7.91 -12.21
N SER A 190 -17.65 9.20 -12.47
CA SER A 190 -18.47 10.35 -12.10
C SER A 190 -18.79 11.27 -13.30
N GLU A 191 -19.76 12.16 -13.14
CA GLU A 191 -20.08 13.21 -14.10
C GLU A 191 -19.12 14.41 -14.03
N GLN A 192 -18.18 14.42 -13.07
CA GLN A 192 -17.29 15.57 -12.82
C GLN A 192 -16.19 15.70 -13.88
N THR A 193 -15.77 14.60 -14.49
CA THR A 193 -14.64 14.54 -15.44
C THR A 193 -15.09 14.04 -16.81
N ALA A 194 -14.32 14.32 -17.87
CA ALA A 194 -14.62 13.81 -19.20
C ALA A 194 -14.41 12.29 -19.26
N SER A 195 -13.37 11.78 -18.58
CA SER A 195 -13.10 10.34 -18.44
C SER A 195 -14.26 9.60 -17.78
N GLY A 196 -14.79 10.15 -16.68
CA GLY A 196 -15.94 9.56 -15.97
C GLY A 196 -17.19 9.57 -16.82
N ARG A 197 -17.54 10.70 -17.44
CA ARG A 197 -18.71 10.81 -18.33
C ARG A 197 -18.65 9.85 -19.52
N LYS A 198 -17.47 9.65 -20.10
CA LYS A 198 -17.28 8.71 -21.21
C LYS A 198 -17.61 7.28 -20.78
N ILE A 199 -17.09 6.84 -19.64
CA ILE A 199 -17.34 5.49 -19.11
C ILE A 199 -18.80 5.29 -18.75
N LEU A 200 -19.45 6.27 -18.13
CA LEU A 200 -20.87 6.22 -17.80
C LEU A 200 -21.77 6.20 -19.04
N ALA A 201 -21.34 6.84 -20.14
CA ALA A 201 -22.07 6.77 -21.40
C ALA A 201 -21.99 5.38 -22.06
N GLU A 202 -20.87 4.66 -21.90
CA GLU A 202 -20.66 3.30 -22.39
C GLU A 202 -21.34 2.24 -21.48
N ASP A 203 -21.26 2.43 -20.15
CA ASP A 203 -21.80 1.52 -19.14
C ASP A 203 -22.29 2.33 -17.92
N PRO A 204 -23.58 2.71 -17.86
CA PRO A 204 -24.17 3.50 -16.77
C PRO A 204 -24.08 2.82 -15.40
N ASP A 205 -24.04 1.49 -15.36
CA ASP A 205 -23.97 0.66 -14.14
C ASP A 205 -22.57 0.29 -13.72
N ASN A 206 -21.55 0.87 -14.35
CA ASN A 206 -20.15 0.60 -14.10
C ASN A 206 -19.79 0.74 -12.62
N LYS A 207 -19.24 -0.31 -12.02
CA LYS A 207 -18.89 -0.34 -10.59
C LYS A 207 -17.57 0.35 -10.26
N GLY A 208 -16.86 0.81 -11.29
CA GLY A 208 -15.57 1.48 -11.16
C GLY A 208 -14.40 0.55 -10.90
N SER A 209 -13.22 1.08 -11.14
CA SER A 209 -11.94 0.48 -10.76
C SER A 209 -11.00 1.56 -10.22
N LEU A 210 -9.91 1.16 -9.58
CA LEU A 210 -8.93 2.14 -9.11
C LEU A 210 -8.29 2.88 -10.30
N GLY A 211 -8.03 2.19 -11.41
CA GLY A 211 -7.50 2.81 -12.63
C GLY A 211 -8.43 3.88 -13.22
N ILE A 212 -9.76 3.68 -13.16
CA ILE A 212 -10.75 4.69 -13.57
C ILE A 212 -10.70 5.89 -12.63
N ALA A 213 -10.68 5.66 -11.32
CA ALA A 213 -10.64 6.72 -10.32
C ALA A 213 -9.33 7.54 -10.40
N ILE A 214 -8.20 6.90 -10.73
CA ILE A 214 -6.92 7.58 -11.01
C ILE A 214 -7.07 8.49 -12.24
N SER A 215 -7.66 7.99 -13.34
CA SER A 215 -7.88 8.79 -14.55
C SER A 215 -8.67 10.07 -14.25
N GLU A 216 -9.76 9.95 -13.45
CA GLU A 216 -10.57 11.11 -13.06
C GLU A 216 -9.81 12.10 -12.17
N ALA A 217 -9.07 11.62 -11.17
CA ALA A 217 -8.32 12.48 -10.26
C ALA A 217 -7.15 13.19 -10.95
N VAL A 218 -6.46 12.51 -11.87
CA VAL A 218 -5.38 13.09 -12.69
C VAL A 218 -5.93 14.10 -13.67
N GLU A 219 -7.06 13.80 -14.35
CA GLU A 219 -7.73 14.74 -15.26
C GLU A 219 -8.15 16.01 -14.53
N ASP A 220 -8.74 15.88 -13.32
CA ASP A 220 -9.13 17.03 -12.50
C ASP A 220 -7.92 17.90 -12.14
N ALA A 221 -6.79 17.32 -11.75
CA ALA A 221 -5.57 18.07 -11.50
C ALA A 221 -5.04 18.78 -12.75
N LEU A 222 -5.03 18.12 -13.91
CA LEU A 222 -4.54 18.70 -15.17
C LEU A 222 -5.40 19.85 -15.66
N VAL A 223 -6.73 19.73 -15.55
CA VAL A 223 -7.66 20.78 -15.97
C VAL A 223 -7.57 22.00 -15.07
N ASN A 224 -7.24 21.79 -13.80
CA ASN A 224 -7.19 22.82 -12.76
C ASN A 224 -5.75 23.04 -12.24
N GLU A 225 -4.72 22.88 -13.07
CA GLU A 225 -3.29 22.88 -12.67
C GLU A 225 -2.80 24.16 -11.97
N LYS A 226 -3.58 25.24 -12.00
CA LYS A 226 -3.25 26.48 -11.28
C LYS A 226 -3.62 26.46 -9.81
N GLU A 227 -4.55 25.60 -9.43
CA GLU A 227 -5.07 25.52 -8.05
C GLU A 227 -4.96 24.13 -7.44
N ALA A 228 -4.87 23.07 -8.25
CA ALA A 228 -4.99 21.69 -7.81
C ALA A 228 -3.78 20.85 -8.24
N ASN A 229 -3.32 20.01 -7.30
CA ASN A 229 -2.36 18.95 -7.57
C ASN A 229 -2.95 17.58 -7.23
N TYR A 230 -2.48 16.57 -7.94
CA TYR A 230 -2.78 15.17 -7.68
C TYR A 230 -1.93 14.65 -6.52
N THR A 231 -2.51 13.76 -5.73
CA THR A 231 -1.83 13.04 -4.66
C THR A 231 -2.13 11.55 -4.77
N ILE A 232 -1.19 10.71 -4.36
CA ILE A 232 -1.29 9.26 -4.53
C ILE A 232 -0.97 8.52 -3.24
N GLY A 233 -1.75 7.47 -2.94
CA GLY A 233 -1.63 6.71 -1.69
C GLY A 233 -0.72 5.48 -1.73
N SER A 234 -0.05 5.21 -2.86
CA SER A 234 0.84 4.06 -3.04
C SER A 234 1.64 4.16 -4.33
N VAL A 235 2.43 3.15 -4.69
CA VAL A 235 3.14 2.93 -5.97
C VAL A 235 4.39 3.79 -6.13
N PHE A 236 4.31 5.11 -6.03
CA PHE A 236 5.46 5.99 -6.21
C PHE A 236 6.46 5.91 -5.07
N ASN A 237 7.74 6.13 -5.39
CA ASN A 237 8.84 5.99 -4.42
C ASN A 237 8.68 6.94 -3.22
N HIS A 238 8.28 8.20 -3.44
CA HIS A 238 8.05 9.15 -2.35
C HIS A 238 6.99 8.67 -1.35
N VAL A 239 5.96 7.97 -1.82
CA VAL A 239 4.94 7.39 -0.94
C VAL A 239 5.55 6.30 -0.07
N LEU A 240 6.31 5.37 -0.67
CA LEU A 240 6.93 4.26 0.04
C LEU A 240 8.02 4.76 1.01
N LEU A 241 8.77 5.78 0.61
CA LEU A 241 9.73 6.51 1.43
C LEU A 241 9.07 7.05 2.70
N HIS A 242 7.95 7.79 2.58
CA HIS A 242 7.26 8.35 3.74
C HIS A 242 6.76 7.29 4.72
N GLN A 243 6.43 6.10 4.23
CA GLN A 243 5.98 5.00 5.08
C GLN A 243 7.10 4.42 5.95
N THR A 244 8.36 4.64 5.61
CA THR A 244 9.49 4.06 6.37
C THR A 244 9.56 4.52 7.84
N VAL A 245 8.83 5.56 8.21
CA VAL A 245 8.67 5.97 9.61
C VAL A 245 8.17 4.80 10.48
N GLU A 246 7.23 3.98 9.99
CA GLU A 246 6.70 2.83 10.73
C GLU A 246 7.73 1.72 10.97
N GLY A 247 8.57 1.46 9.96
CA GLY A 247 9.63 0.46 10.06
C GLY A 247 10.84 0.93 10.88
N LEU A 248 11.16 2.23 10.84
CA LEU A 248 12.19 2.81 11.69
C LEU A 248 11.81 2.75 13.16
N GLU A 249 10.55 3.05 13.51
CA GLU A 249 10.02 2.83 14.86
C GLU A 249 10.03 1.35 15.23
N ALA A 250 9.56 0.47 14.33
CA ALA A 250 9.53 -0.98 14.58
C ALA A 250 10.91 -1.55 14.90
N LYS A 251 11.98 -1.06 14.25
CA LYS A 251 13.35 -1.47 14.54
C LYS A 251 13.74 -1.12 15.99
N GLN A 252 13.51 0.12 16.42
CA GLN A 252 13.80 0.54 17.80
C GLN A 252 13.00 -0.32 18.80
N GLN A 253 11.72 -0.57 18.49
CA GLN A 253 10.85 -1.37 19.34
C GLN A 253 11.28 -2.86 19.41
N MET A 254 11.74 -3.43 18.29
CA MET A 254 12.29 -4.79 18.25
C MET A 254 13.61 -4.90 19.04
N GLU A 255 14.44 -3.84 19.02
CA GLU A 255 15.65 -3.77 19.85
C GLU A 255 15.31 -3.74 21.35
N ILE A 256 14.30 -2.93 21.74
CA ILE A 256 13.76 -2.93 23.13
C ILE A 256 13.23 -4.32 23.53
N ALA A 257 12.59 -5.04 22.59
CA ALA A 257 12.11 -6.40 22.82
C ALA A 257 13.23 -7.44 22.95
N GLY A 258 14.48 -7.09 22.59
CA GLY A 258 15.62 -8.01 22.52
C GLY A 258 15.47 -9.07 21.42
N ASP A 259 14.68 -8.80 20.38
CA ASP A 259 14.39 -9.71 19.27
C ASP A 259 14.69 -9.05 17.91
N TYR A 260 14.90 -9.86 16.89
CA TYR A 260 15.05 -9.42 15.50
C TYR A 260 14.27 -10.39 14.58
N PRO A 261 13.55 -9.91 13.54
CA PRO A 261 12.68 -10.77 12.76
C PRO A 261 13.45 -11.74 11.85
N ASP A 262 13.02 -12.99 11.80
CA ASP A 262 13.42 -13.99 10.82
C ASP A 262 12.63 -13.83 9.52
N VAL A 263 11.38 -13.35 9.63
CA VAL A 263 10.51 -13.07 8.49
C VAL A 263 9.63 -11.87 8.77
N ILE A 264 9.43 -11.02 7.74
CA ILE A 264 8.55 -9.87 7.78
C ILE A 264 7.45 -10.04 6.74
N TYR A 265 6.18 -9.97 7.17
CA TYR A 265 5.00 -10.04 6.32
C TYR A 265 4.31 -8.68 6.20
N GLY A 266 3.77 -8.40 5.00
CA GLY A 266 2.87 -7.26 4.79
C GLY A 266 2.01 -7.45 3.55
N CYS A 267 0.78 -6.92 3.57
CA CYS A 267 -0.10 -6.97 2.43
C CYS A 267 0.29 -5.93 1.37
N ILE A 268 0.08 -6.27 0.10
CA ILE A 268 0.40 -5.39 -1.03
C ILE A 268 -0.82 -5.04 -1.89
N GLY A 269 -1.24 -3.76 -1.80
CA GLY A 269 -1.97 -3.09 -2.87
C GLY A 269 -0.95 -2.59 -3.90
N GLY A 270 -0.56 -1.32 -3.83
CA GLY A 270 0.59 -0.78 -4.54
C GLY A 270 1.93 -0.95 -3.80
N GLY A 271 1.94 -1.52 -2.58
CA GLY A 271 3.15 -1.88 -1.84
C GLY A 271 3.56 -0.95 -0.69
N SER A 272 2.85 0.16 -0.43
CA SER A 272 3.29 1.20 0.51
C SER A 272 3.48 0.72 1.96
N SER A 273 2.49 0.02 2.54
CA SER A 273 2.57 -0.47 3.92
C SER A 273 3.68 -1.51 4.10
N PHE A 274 3.77 -2.47 3.18
CA PHE A 274 4.82 -3.49 3.25
C PHE A 274 6.21 -2.85 3.17
N SER A 275 6.41 -1.91 2.21
CA SER A 275 7.69 -1.18 2.06
C SER A 275 8.04 -0.39 3.31
N GLY A 276 7.07 0.30 3.89
CA GLY A 276 7.27 1.09 5.11
C GLY A 276 7.88 0.26 6.22
N LEU A 277 7.33 -0.94 6.45
CA LEU A 277 7.85 -1.82 7.49
C LEU A 277 9.19 -2.43 7.12
N PHE A 278 9.35 -3.06 5.93
CA PHE A 278 10.52 -3.89 5.67
C PHE A 278 11.76 -3.14 5.17
N TRP A 279 11.63 -1.97 4.53
CA TRP A 279 12.78 -1.25 3.96
C TRP A 279 13.87 -0.93 4.99
N PRO A 280 13.58 -0.45 6.20
CA PRO A 280 14.60 -0.25 7.21
C PRO A 280 15.34 -1.54 7.64
N PHE A 281 14.68 -2.70 7.61
CA PHE A 281 15.31 -4.01 7.84
C PHE A 281 16.08 -4.51 6.62
N TYR A 282 15.62 -4.19 5.42
CA TYR A 282 16.37 -4.44 4.19
C TYR A 282 17.69 -3.67 4.17
N TYR A 283 17.69 -2.41 4.64
CA TYR A 283 18.92 -1.65 4.82
C TYR A 283 19.91 -2.35 5.76
N ASP A 284 19.46 -2.92 6.85
CA ASP A 284 20.34 -3.70 7.72
C ASP A 284 20.93 -4.90 7.00
N LYS A 285 20.13 -5.60 6.20
CA LYS A 285 20.58 -6.76 5.41
C LYS A 285 21.67 -6.37 4.42
N VAL A 286 21.45 -5.33 3.60
CA VAL A 286 22.40 -4.94 2.55
C VAL A 286 23.63 -4.23 3.09
N SER A 287 23.52 -3.57 4.25
CA SER A 287 24.65 -2.93 4.94
C SER A 287 25.44 -3.87 5.86
N GLY A 288 25.05 -5.15 5.93
CA GLY A 288 25.72 -6.16 6.77
C GLY A 288 25.48 -5.98 8.29
N ARG A 289 24.48 -5.19 8.69
CA ARG A 289 24.14 -4.95 10.10
C ARG A 289 23.08 -5.90 10.64
N ALA A 290 22.36 -6.59 9.76
CA ALA A 290 21.34 -7.55 10.17
C ALA A 290 21.99 -8.73 10.93
N PRO A 291 21.51 -9.08 12.14
CA PRO A 291 22.06 -10.21 12.90
C PRO A 291 21.70 -11.56 12.29
N LYS A 292 20.72 -11.61 11.39
CA LYS A 292 20.28 -12.80 10.67
C LYS A 292 19.72 -12.47 9.30
N ASN A 293 19.61 -13.49 8.45
CA ASN A 293 19.06 -13.33 7.09
C ASN A 293 17.52 -13.30 7.13
N THR A 294 16.97 -12.10 7.30
CA THR A 294 15.52 -11.87 7.31
C THR A 294 14.91 -12.11 5.91
N LYS A 295 13.81 -12.85 5.86
CA LYS A 295 12.95 -12.98 4.68
C LYS A 295 11.91 -11.86 4.64
N PHE A 296 11.61 -11.35 3.46
CA PHE A 296 10.58 -10.35 3.21
C PHE A 296 9.51 -10.96 2.32
N VAL A 297 8.28 -11.07 2.82
CA VAL A 297 7.19 -11.77 2.16
C VAL A 297 5.99 -10.86 2.01
N ALA A 298 5.69 -10.51 0.77
CA ALA A 298 4.50 -9.75 0.41
C ALA A 298 3.29 -10.68 0.30
N THR A 299 2.11 -10.21 0.75
CA THR A 299 0.87 -10.99 0.65
C THR A 299 -0.16 -10.26 -0.21
N GLU A 300 -0.81 -10.99 -1.12
CA GLU A 300 -1.83 -10.44 -2.01
C GLU A 300 -3.08 -11.32 -2.08
N ALA A 301 -4.16 -10.79 -2.68
CA ALA A 301 -5.39 -11.55 -2.86
C ALA A 301 -5.35 -12.39 -4.15
N THR A 302 -5.82 -13.64 -4.13
CA THR A 302 -6.00 -14.47 -5.33
C THR A 302 -6.92 -13.82 -6.36
N ALA A 303 -7.76 -12.87 -5.93
CA ALA A 303 -8.60 -12.06 -6.81
C ALA A 303 -7.85 -10.92 -7.52
N CYS A 304 -6.63 -10.60 -7.10
CA CYS A 304 -5.77 -9.58 -7.69
C CYS A 304 -4.29 -9.99 -7.59
N PRO A 305 -3.88 -11.10 -8.24
CA PRO A 305 -2.60 -11.77 -8.07
C PRO A 305 -1.51 -11.15 -8.97
N LYS A 306 -1.23 -9.85 -8.78
CA LYS A 306 -0.40 -9.06 -9.68
C LYS A 306 1.07 -9.47 -9.71
N VAL A 307 1.62 -9.95 -8.58
CA VAL A 307 3.00 -10.45 -8.51
C VAL A 307 3.06 -11.95 -8.76
N THR A 308 2.13 -12.73 -8.18
CA THR A 308 2.15 -14.20 -8.30
C THR A 308 1.70 -14.72 -9.67
N ARG A 309 0.87 -13.95 -10.41
CA ARG A 309 0.33 -14.35 -11.73
C ARG A 309 0.41 -13.25 -12.80
N GLY A 310 0.71 -12.00 -12.43
CA GLY A 310 0.92 -10.90 -13.37
C GLY A 310 2.28 -11.00 -14.06
N GLN A 311 2.53 -10.08 -15.00
CA GLN A 311 3.81 -9.99 -15.70
C GLN A 311 4.58 -8.74 -15.29
N TYR A 312 5.90 -8.83 -15.20
CA TYR A 312 6.76 -7.67 -14.99
C TYR A 312 7.05 -7.02 -16.34
N VAL A 313 6.30 -5.98 -16.64
CA VAL A 313 6.37 -5.23 -17.91
C VAL A 313 6.05 -3.76 -17.66
N TYR A 314 6.28 -2.91 -18.67
CA TYR A 314 5.78 -1.54 -18.66
C TYR A 314 4.27 -1.51 -18.91
N ASP A 315 3.54 -0.81 -18.04
CA ASP A 315 2.09 -0.60 -18.18
C ASP A 315 1.69 0.77 -17.64
N HIS A 316 0.51 1.26 -17.99
CA HIS A 316 -0.02 2.52 -17.44
C HIS A 316 -0.53 2.34 -16.01
N GLY A 317 -0.39 3.39 -15.20
CA GLY A 317 -0.95 3.43 -13.86
C GLY A 317 -2.48 3.58 -13.82
N ASP A 318 -3.09 4.05 -14.92
CA ASP A 318 -4.50 4.40 -15.05
C ASP A 318 -5.17 3.80 -16.29
N THR A 319 -6.49 3.66 -16.24
CA THR A 319 -7.27 3.02 -17.32
C THR A 319 -7.35 3.89 -18.58
N ALA A 320 -7.38 5.22 -18.46
CA ALA A 320 -7.43 6.13 -19.60
C ALA A 320 -6.06 6.34 -20.26
N ARG A 321 -4.99 5.82 -19.66
CA ARG A 321 -3.61 5.89 -20.18
C ARG A 321 -3.07 7.33 -20.24
N ILE A 322 -3.45 8.14 -19.27
CA ILE A 322 -2.99 9.53 -19.14
C ILE A 322 -1.59 9.56 -18.50
N THR A 323 -1.32 8.59 -17.60
CA THR A 323 -0.02 8.47 -16.92
C THR A 323 1.04 7.84 -17.82
N PRO A 324 2.35 8.08 -17.58
CA PRO A 324 3.42 7.40 -18.29
C PRO A 324 3.37 5.88 -18.09
N LEU A 325 4.08 5.15 -18.92
CA LEU A 325 4.33 3.72 -18.74
C LEU A 325 5.32 3.52 -17.60
N VAL A 326 4.95 2.68 -16.65
CA VAL A 326 5.70 2.39 -15.42
C VAL A 326 6.10 0.92 -15.38
N PRO A 327 7.36 0.58 -15.05
CA PRO A 327 7.81 -0.82 -14.96
C PRO A 327 7.21 -1.46 -13.71
N MET A 328 6.26 -2.40 -13.87
CA MET A 328 5.55 -3.02 -12.74
C MET A 328 5.13 -4.46 -13.04
N HIS A 329 4.97 -5.27 -12.01
CA HIS A 329 4.14 -6.46 -12.12
C HIS A 329 2.69 -6.00 -12.26
N THR A 330 2.01 -6.44 -13.33
CA THR A 330 0.68 -5.94 -13.68
C THR A 330 -0.24 -7.05 -14.18
N LEU A 331 -1.53 -6.85 -13.97
CA LEU A 331 -2.64 -7.63 -14.55
C LEU A 331 -3.23 -6.96 -15.80
N GLY A 332 -2.70 -5.77 -16.17
CA GLY A 332 -3.18 -4.90 -17.24
C GLY A 332 -3.95 -3.68 -16.73
N HIS A 333 -3.70 -2.50 -17.32
CA HIS A 333 -4.36 -1.24 -16.93
C HIS A 333 -5.88 -1.22 -17.14
N ASP A 334 -6.43 -2.16 -17.93
CA ASP A 334 -7.87 -2.36 -18.14
C ASP A 334 -8.50 -3.34 -17.12
N PHE A 335 -7.74 -3.76 -16.11
CA PHE A 335 -8.20 -4.66 -15.05
C PHE A 335 -9.41 -4.12 -14.30
N ILE A 336 -10.48 -4.90 -14.24
CA ILE A 336 -11.65 -4.65 -13.40
C ILE A 336 -11.66 -5.70 -12.28
N PRO A 337 -11.50 -5.28 -11.02
CA PRO A 337 -11.42 -6.21 -9.90
C PRO A 337 -12.78 -6.85 -9.59
N ALA A 338 -12.74 -8.10 -9.13
CA ALA A 338 -13.89 -8.69 -8.45
C ALA A 338 -14.24 -7.90 -7.16
N PRO A 339 -15.51 -7.91 -6.73
CA PRO A 339 -15.96 -7.15 -5.56
C PRO A 339 -15.56 -7.83 -4.23
N ILE A 340 -14.27 -8.14 -4.04
CA ILE A 340 -13.75 -8.62 -2.76
C ILE A 340 -13.65 -7.48 -1.74
N HIS A 341 -13.68 -7.81 -0.45
CA HIS A 341 -13.71 -6.80 0.61
C HIS A 341 -12.37 -6.10 0.88
N ALA A 342 -11.24 -6.73 0.57
CA ALA A 342 -9.91 -6.10 0.64
C ALA A 342 -9.73 -5.08 -0.51
N GLY A 343 -10.50 -3.99 -0.47
CA GLY A 343 -10.54 -2.99 -1.54
C GLY A 343 -9.19 -2.30 -1.79
N GLY A 344 -8.34 -2.17 -0.77
CA GLY A 344 -6.99 -1.63 -0.90
C GLY A 344 -6.01 -2.54 -1.62
N LEU A 345 -6.35 -3.82 -1.87
CA LEU A 345 -5.53 -4.76 -2.64
C LEU A 345 -5.98 -4.89 -4.10
N ARG A 346 -7.04 -4.20 -4.54
CA ARG A 346 -7.64 -4.29 -5.88
C ARG A 346 -7.03 -3.35 -6.91
N TYR A 347 -5.72 -3.16 -6.91
CA TYR A 347 -5.00 -2.40 -7.92
C TYR A 347 -4.25 -3.36 -8.86
N HIS A 348 -4.31 -3.11 -10.17
CA HIS A 348 -3.74 -3.99 -11.19
C HIS A 348 -2.21 -4.09 -11.16
N GLY A 349 -1.53 -3.06 -10.65
CA GLY A 349 -0.07 -2.96 -10.62
C GLY A 349 0.50 -2.88 -9.21
N ILE A 350 1.81 -2.72 -9.14
CA ILE A 350 2.57 -2.55 -7.89
C ILE A 350 3.75 -1.60 -8.12
N ALA A 351 4.26 -1.01 -7.05
CA ALA A 351 5.41 -0.11 -7.09
C ALA A 351 6.60 -0.70 -7.88
N PRO A 352 7.26 0.10 -8.73
CA PRO A 352 8.44 -0.32 -9.48
C PRO A 352 9.55 -0.89 -8.60
N THR A 353 9.78 -0.31 -7.42
CA THR A 353 10.76 -0.79 -6.45
C THR A 353 10.46 -2.20 -5.93
N ILE A 354 9.18 -2.48 -5.63
CA ILE A 354 8.78 -3.82 -5.19
C ILE A 354 8.84 -4.81 -6.35
N SER A 355 8.44 -4.40 -7.55
CA SER A 355 8.54 -5.24 -8.75
C SER A 355 9.98 -5.64 -9.04
N LEU A 356 10.92 -4.69 -8.92
CA LEU A 356 12.34 -4.97 -9.07
C LEU A 356 12.84 -5.94 -8.00
N LEU A 357 12.50 -5.69 -6.72
CA LEU A 357 12.92 -6.56 -5.62
C LEU A 357 12.34 -7.97 -5.72
N ALA A 358 11.12 -8.13 -6.21
CA ALA A 358 10.50 -9.44 -6.47
C ALA A 358 11.22 -10.16 -7.63
N ALA A 359 11.46 -9.46 -8.75
CA ALA A 359 12.20 -10.00 -9.89
C ALA A 359 13.63 -10.43 -9.50
N GLU A 360 14.31 -9.68 -8.62
CA GLU A 360 15.63 -9.99 -8.09
C GLU A 360 15.58 -10.96 -6.89
N LYS A 361 14.44 -11.59 -6.60
CA LYS A 361 14.24 -12.57 -5.52
C LYS A 361 14.63 -12.08 -4.13
N GLN A 362 14.57 -10.76 -3.91
CA GLN A 362 14.74 -10.14 -2.60
C GLN A 362 13.45 -10.13 -1.80
N VAL A 363 12.29 -10.18 -2.48
CA VAL A 363 10.95 -10.26 -1.92
C VAL A 363 10.27 -11.51 -2.46
N GLU A 364 9.74 -12.33 -1.57
CA GLU A 364 8.85 -13.46 -1.88
C GLU A 364 7.39 -12.96 -1.88
N THR A 365 6.47 -13.66 -2.54
CA THR A 365 5.05 -13.27 -2.58
C THR A 365 4.14 -14.48 -2.43
N GLU A 366 3.10 -14.33 -1.60
CA GLU A 366 2.06 -15.33 -1.34
C GLU A 366 0.68 -14.73 -1.64
N ALA A 367 -0.23 -15.54 -2.20
CA ALA A 367 -1.59 -15.12 -2.51
C ALA A 367 -2.61 -15.98 -1.75
N PHE A 368 -3.64 -15.33 -1.17
CA PHE A 368 -4.67 -15.97 -0.38
C PHE A 368 -6.07 -15.59 -0.86
N ASN A 369 -7.02 -16.54 -0.77
CA ASN A 369 -8.42 -16.22 -1.00
C ASN A 369 -9.08 -15.56 0.23
N GLN A 370 -10.15 -14.81 0.01
CA GLN A 370 -10.75 -14.03 1.10
C GLN A 370 -11.34 -14.90 2.24
N ILE A 371 -11.77 -16.14 2.00
CA ILE A 371 -12.28 -17.01 3.06
C ILE A 371 -11.16 -17.37 4.05
N GLU A 372 -10.02 -17.84 3.54
CA GLU A 372 -8.84 -18.16 4.36
C GLU A 372 -8.34 -16.95 5.16
N VAL A 373 -8.43 -15.77 4.55
CA VAL A 373 -8.03 -14.50 5.17
C VAL A 373 -8.97 -14.13 6.33
N PHE A 374 -10.30 -14.28 6.16
CA PHE A 374 -11.25 -14.01 7.23
C PHE A 374 -11.22 -15.09 8.32
N ASP A 375 -10.93 -16.36 8.00
CA ASP A 375 -10.66 -17.41 8.99
C ASP A 375 -9.48 -17.02 9.89
N ALA A 376 -8.39 -16.56 9.29
CA ALA A 376 -7.21 -16.08 10.01
C ALA A 376 -7.53 -14.83 10.85
N ALA A 377 -8.26 -13.86 10.28
CA ALA A 377 -8.72 -12.67 10.99
C ALA A 377 -9.57 -13.04 12.23
N LYS A 378 -10.47 -13.99 12.11
CA LYS A 378 -11.29 -14.48 13.25
C LYS A 378 -10.43 -15.04 14.38
N ILE A 379 -9.40 -15.85 14.06
CA ILE A 379 -8.45 -16.37 15.07
C ILE A 379 -7.74 -15.21 15.75
N PHE A 380 -7.26 -14.24 14.96
CA PHE A 380 -6.56 -13.06 15.47
C PHE A 380 -7.46 -12.20 16.38
N ILE A 381 -8.68 -11.91 15.97
CA ILE A 381 -9.68 -11.16 16.75
C ILE A 381 -9.89 -11.83 18.11
N GLN A 382 -10.12 -13.13 18.10
CA GLN A 382 -10.41 -13.90 19.32
C GLN A 382 -9.22 -14.05 20.27
N SER A 383 -7.98 -13.91 19.77
CA SER A 383 -6.76 -14.04 20.55
C SER A 383 -6.16 -12.70 20.97
N GLU A 384 -6.26 -11.66 20.14
CA GLU A 384 -5.62 -10.35 20.36
C GLU A 384 -6.61 -9.21 20.65
N GLY A 385 -7.92 -9.40 20.38
CA GLY A 385 -8.96 -8.40 20.68
C GLY A 385 -8.98 -7.20 19.70
N ILE A 386 -8.26 -7.27 18.58
CA ILE A 386 -8.22 -6.22 17.56
C ILE A 386 -8.88 -6.74 16.29
N ILE A 387 -9.80 -5.96 15.71
CA ILE A 387 -10.42 -6.26 14.43
C ILE A 387 -9.56 -5.68 13.32
N PRO A 388 -8.87 -6.51 12.50
CA PRO A 388 -8.06 -6.01 11.38
C PRO A 388 -8.95 -5.59 10.21
N ALA A 389 -8.48 -4.64 9.39
CA ALA A 389 -9.04 -4.45 8.05
C ALA A 389 -8.80 -5.72 7.20
N PRO A 390 -9.62 -5.98 6.16
CA PRO A 390 -9.42 -7.15 5.30
C PRO A 390 -8.06 -7.21 4.60
N GLU A 391 -7.43 -6.06 4.37
CA GLU A 391 -6.11 -5.98 3.75
C GLU A 391 -5.02 -6.62 4.63
N PRO A 392 -4.74 -6.16 5.87
CA PRO A 392 -3.69 -6.76 6.70
C PRO A 392 -4.04 -8.17 7.18
N ALA A 393 -5.30 -8.60 7.09
CA ALA A 393 -5.68 -9.98 7.37
C ALA A 393 -4.96 -11.00 6.44
N HIS A 394 -4.50 -10.58 5.26
CA HIS A 394 -3.64 -11.40 4.39
C HIS A 394 -2.26 -11.66 5.03
N ALA A 395 -1.66 -10.64 5.64
CA ALA A 395 -0.41 -10.81 6.38
C ALA A 395 -0.60 -11.65 7.67
N ILE A 396 -1.75 -11.53 8.33
CA ILE A 396 -2.13 -12.38 9.47
C ILE A 396 -2.23 -13.84 9.03
N LYS A 397 -2.84 -14.14 7.86
CA LYS A 397 -2.94 -15.50 7.32
C LYS A 397 -1.55 -16.11 7.10
N ALA A 398 -0.65 -15.40 6.41
CA ALA A 398 0.73 -15.84 6.20
C ALA A 398 1.48 -16.05 7.53
N THR A 399 1.30 -15.14 8.49
CA THR A 399 1.88 -15.26 9.83
C THR A 399 1.40 -16.50 10.56
N ILE A 400 0.11 -16.81 10.49
CA ILE A 400 -0.47 -18.01 11.11
C ILE A 400 0.08 -19.28 10.46
N ASP A 401 0.19 -19.31 9.13
CA ASP A 401 0.73 -20.45 8.40
C ASP A 401 2.21 -20.72 8.77
N GLU A 402 3.02 -19.68 8.84
CA GLU A 402 4.42 -19.79 9.26
C GLU A 402 4.53 -20.25 10.74
N ALA A 403 3.69 -19.71 11.64
CA ALA A 403 3.65 -20.12 13.02
C ALA A 403 3.23 -21.60 13.20
N LEU A 404 2.29 -22.08 12.38
CA LEU A 404 1.89 -23.49 12.36
C LEU A 404 2.98 -24.38 11.75
N ARG A 405 3.76 -23.86 10.78
CA ARG A 405 4.95 -24.54 10.28
C ARG A 405 5.99 -24.70 11.39
N CYS A 406 6.28 -23.63 12.12
CA CYS A 406 7.17 -23.65 13.28
C CYS A 406 6.71 -24.67 14.32
N LYS A 407 5.40 -24.76 14.61
CA LYS A 407 4.84 -25.76 15.50
C LYS A 407 5.14 -27.20 15.03
N LYS A 408 5.04 -27.45 13.72
CA LYS A 408 5.29 -28.80 13.16
C LYS A 408 6.77 -29.18 13.18
N THR A 409 7.64 -28.21 12.92
CA THR A 409 9.10 -28.44 12.83
C THR A 409 9.82 -28.30 14.17
N GLY A 410 9.22 -27.67 15.18
CA GLY A 410 9.88 -27.28 16.43
C GLY A 410 10.83 -26.10 16.27
N GLU A 411 10.85 -25.43 15.11
CA GLU A 411 11.73 -24.29 14.83
C GLU A 411 11.23 -23.03 15.54
N GLU A 412 12.10 -22.35 16.26
CA GLU A 412 11.81 -21.06 16.88
C GLU A 412 12.11 -19.94 15.88
N LYS A 413 11.09 -19.13 15.54
CA LYS A 413 11.23 -17.97 14.69
C LYS A 413 10.61 -16.73 15.31
N THR A 414 11.17 -15.59 15.02
CA THR A 414 10.55 -14.28 15.26
C THR A 414 9.87 -13.82 13.98
N ILE A 415 8.57 -13.68 14.03
CA ILE A 415 7.72 -13.25 12.91
C ILE A 415 7.26 -11.82 13.19
N LEU A 416 7.45 -10.91 12.24
CA LEU A 416 6.96 -9.54 12.32
C LEU A 416 6.01 -9.27 11.15
N PHE A 417 4.87 -8.61 11.41
CA PHE A 417 4.00 -8.15 10.34
C PHE A 417 3.45 -6.75 10.61
N VAL A 418 2.99 -6.07 9.56
CA VAL A 418 2.30 -4.79 9.69
C VAL A 418 0.79 -5.00 9.74
N LEU A 419 0.17 -4.59 10.85
CA LEU A 419 -1.27 -4.44 10.98
C LEU A 419 -1.65 -3.02 10.53
N CYS A 420 -1.73 -2.84 9.22
CA CYS A 420 -1.74 -1.54 8.55
C CYS A 420 -3.06 -0.76 8.68
N GLY A 421 -4.10 -1.34 9.29
CA GLY A 421 -5.37 -0.67 9.54
C GLY A 421 -6.34 -1.51 10.36
N HIS A 422 -7.26 -0.84 11.08
CA HIS A 422 -8.35 -1.50 11.80
C HIS A 422 -9.57 -1.74 10.90
N GLY A 423 -10.43 -2.68 11.29
CA GLY A 423 -11.60 -3.14 10.54
C GLY A 423 -12.94 -2.50 10.94
N PHE A 424 -12.97 -1.45 11.78
CA PHE A 424 -14.23 -0.86 12.22
C PHE A 424 -15.07 -0.27 11.09
N PHE A 425 -14.46 0.15 9.99
CA PHE A 425 -15.18 0.58 8.79
C PHE A 425 -15.52 -0.58 7.83
N ASP A 426 -15.13 -1.81 8.18
CA ASP A 426 -15.28 -3.01 7.35
C ASP A 426 -16.20 -4.06 7.98
N MET A 427 -17.01 -3.67 9.00
CA MET A 427 -17.89 -4.59 9.72
C MET A 427 -18.92 -5.30 8.82
N ALA A 428 -19.35 -4.67 7.73
CA ALA A 428 -20.21 -5.31 6.74
C ALA A 428 -19.54 -6.54 6.08
N ALA A 429 -18.21 -6.49 5.87
CA ALA A 429 -17.46 -7.64 5.34
C ALA A 429 -17.42 -8.81 6.34
N TYR A 430 -17.26 -8.49 7.63
CA TYR A 430 -17.33 -9.49 8.70
C TYR A 430 -18.74 -10.08 8.84
N ASP A 431 -19.81 -9.27 8.68
CA ASP A 431 -21.19 -9.78 8.66
C ASP A 431 -21.41 -10.78 7.52
N GLU A 432 -20.91 -10.47 6.30
CA GLU A 432 -21.00 -11.41 5.18
C GLU A 432 -20.22 -12.70 5.46
N TYR A 433 -19.05 -12.61 6.06
CA TYR A 433 -18.25 -13.78 6.45
C TYR A 433 -18.97 -14.63 7.50
N PHE A 434 -19.43 -14.04 8.61
CA PHE A 434 -20.07 -14.79 9.70
C PHE A 434 -21.44 -15.37 9.29
N SER A 435 -22.13 -14.75 8.34
CA SER A 435 -23.41 -15.28 7.80
C SER A 435 -23.21 -16.27 6.64
N GLY A 436 -21.97 -16.62 6.28
CA GLY A 436 -21.66 -17.59 5.21
C GLY A 436 -22.00 -17.11 3.79
N ARG A 437 -22.17 -15.79 3.60
CA ARG A 437 -22.45 -15.20 2.27
C ARG A 437 -21.17 -14.88 1.49
N LEU A 438 -20.04 -14.78 2.15
CA LEU A 438 -18.77 -14.47 1.52
C LEU A 438 -18.34 -15.57 0.54
N GLN A 439 -17.96 -15.22 -0.67
CA GLN A 439 -17.56 -16.18 -1.72
C GLN A 439 -16.09 -16.07 -2.04
N PRO A 440 -15.37 -17.18 -2.24
CA PRO A 440 -14.00 -17.15 -2.72
C PRO A 440 -13.97 -16.69 -4.19
N TYR A 441 -12.89 -16.03 -4.60
CA TYR A 441 -12.68 -15.68 -5.99
C TYR A 441 -11.19 -15.77 -6.34
N GLU A 442 -10.90 -16.39 -7.48
CA GLU A 442 -9.59 -16.40 -8.10
C GLU A 442 -9.66 -15.71 -9.45
N TYR A 443 -8.72 -14.80 -9.70
CA TYR A 443 -8.66 -14.12 -11.00
C TYR A 443 -8.20 -15.09 -12.08
N PRO A 444 -8.95 -15.24 -13.19
CA PRO A 444 -8.62 -16.19 -14.24
C PRO A 444 -7.30 -15.83 -14.95
N THR A 445 -6.42 -16.81 -15.12
CA THR A 445 -5.12 -16.62 -15.79
C THR A 445 -5.29 -16.18 -17.24
N GLU A 446 -6.34 -16.64 -17.92
CA GLU A 446 -6.68 -16.28 -19.29
C GLU A 446 -6.91 -14.78 -19.46
N LYS A 447 -7.52 -14.12 -18.46
CA LYS A 447 -7.74 -12.67 -18.47
C LYS A 447 -6.43 -11.89 -18.39
N VAL A 448 -5.45 -12.39 -17.63
CA VAL A 448 -4.10 -11.77 -17.61
C VAL A 448 -3.49 -11.84 -19.01
N ALA A 449 -3.53 -13.00 -19.65
CA ALA A 449 -2.99 -13.18 -21.00
C ALA A 449 -3.71 -12.29 -22.03
N GLU A 450 -5.04 -12.13 -21.92
CA GLU A 450 -5.81 -11.23 -22.78
C GLU A 450 -5.38 -9.77 -22.61
N SER A 451 -5.26 -9.27 -21.37
CA SER A 451 -4.80 -7.91 -21.08
C SER A 451 -3.38 -7.66 -21.60
N MET A 452 -2.47 -8.63 -21.43
CA MET A 452 -1.11 -8.51 -21.96
C MET A 452 -1.08 -8.49 -23.50
N LYS A 453 -1.93 -9.27 -24.18
CA LYS A 453 -2.08 -9.21 -25.64
C LYS A 453 -2.61 -7.85 -26.12
N LYS A 454 -3.59 -7.27 -25.39
CA LYS A 454 -4.08 -5.92 -25.69
C LYS A 454 -2.99 -4.88 -25.54
N LEU A 455 -2.23 -4.91 -24.44
CA LEU A 455 -1.10 -4.01 -24.18
C LEU A 455 -0.05 -4.12 -25.30
N ALA A 456 0.34 -5.32 -25.69
CA ALA A 456 1.28 -5.56 -26.78
C ALA A 456 0.74 -5.07 -28.16
N SER A 457 -0.57 -5.19 -28.38
CA SER A 457 -1.20 -4.68 -29.61
C SER A 457 -1.27 -3.15 -29.64
N LEU A 458 -1.48 -2.50 -28.51
CA LEU A 458 -1.46 -1.04 -28.37
C LEU A 458 -0.05 -0.47 -28.57
N TYR A 459 0.96 -1.15 -28.08
CA TYR A 459 2.35 -0.72 -28.07
C TYR A 459 3.29 -1.82 -28.58
N PRO A 460 3.31 -2.11 -29.92
CA PRO A 460 4.16 -3.18 -30.47
C PRO A 460 5.66 -2.99 -30.16
N TRP A 461 6.10 -1.75 -29.98
CA TRP A 461 7.47 -1.38 -29.64
C TRP A 461 7.84 -1.66 -28.17
N LEU A 462 6.85 -1.95 -27.31
CA LEU A 462 7.08 -2.16 -25.89
C LEU A 462 7.93 -3.40 -25.58
N ALA A 463 7.93 -4.39 -26.49
CA ALA A 463 8.78 -5.57 -26.39
C ALA A 463 10.27 -5.18 -26.35
N ASP A 464 10.70 -4.22 -27.16
CA ASP A 464 12.09 -3.75 -27.19
C ASP A 464 12.44 -2.96 -25.93
N VAL A 465 11.51 -2.13 -25.43
CA VAL A 465 11.67 -1.38 -24.19
C VAL A 465 11.77 -2.31 -22.98
N ASN A 466 10.90 -3.32 -22.91
CA ASN A 466 10.95 -4.34 -21.84
C ASN A 466 12.30 -5.07 -21.88
N LYS A 467 12.75 -5.52 -23.06
CA LYS A 467 14.07 -6.15 -23.22
C LYS A 467 15.22 -5.23 -22.83
N LYS A 468 15.13 -3.95 -23.07
CA LYS A 468 16.18 -2.97 -22.77
C LYS A 468 16.30 -2.68 -21.27
N TYR A 469 15.19 -2.55 -20.56
CA TYR A 469 15.15 -2.04 -19.19
C TYR A 469 14.73 -3.08 -18.15
N ILE A 470 13.94 -4.09 -18.54
CA ILE A 470 13.46 -5.16 -17.66
C ILE A 470 14.13 -6.45 -18.10
N SER A 471 15.32 -6.72 -17.60
CA SER A 471 16.16 -7.89 -17.99
C SER A 471 15.71 -9.21 -17.33
N CYS A 472 14.42 -9.46 -17.20
CA CYS A 472 13.90 -10.74 -16.76
C CYS A 472 13.26 -11.45 -17.94
N GLU A 473 13.60 -12.75 -18.13
CA GLU A 473 12.84 -13.61 -19.06
C GLU A 473 11.37 -13.60 -18.58
N PRO A 474 10.40 -13.51 -19.50
CA PRO A 474 9.00 -13.66 -19.14
C PRO A 474 8.81 -15.03 -18.48
N LEU A 475 8.18 -15.04 -17.30
CA LEU A 475 7.83 -16.24 -16.54
C LEU A 475 6.86 -17.12 -17.32
#